data_17d8d83852447edf9e6df379531edee7
#
_entry.id   17d8d83852447edf9e6df379531edee7
#
_cell.length_a   1.000
_cell.length_b   1.000
_cell.length_c   1.000
_cell.angle_alpha   90.00
_cell.angle_beta   90.00
_cell.angle_gamma   90.00
#
_symmetry.space_group_name_H-M   'P 1'
#
loop_
_entity.id
_entity.type
_entity.pdbx_description
1 polymer ?
#
loop_
_entity_poly.entity_id
_entity_poly.type
_entity_poly.pdbx_seq_one_letter_code
_entity_poly.pdbx_strand_id
1 'polypeptide(L)'
;VWTVKGTLVHSALERLFWRHQRGERSQAAALVELASAWDHLQVDXEWIELALSPGDADSFRGDAETLVKNYFRIEDPXDVTPVGIEVTLEARLGDLRLRGIIDRLDLTPDGDLVVVDYKTGRAPSPAFEQSKLVGVQIYALLCQEVLGRRPVAVRLLHLKEPTVITAEPSEQVLRGQRQKTLAVWSAIERACEAEDFRPKTSPLCNYCRFQTFCPAFGGNPDDAAPSFAALAAEGVA
;
A
#
# COMPACT_ATOMS: atom_id res chain seq x y z
N VAL A 1 -9.18 -7.78 8.56
CA VAL A 1 -8.28 -7.67 9.73
C VAL A 1 -6.90 -7.16 9.33
N TRP A 2 -6.19 -7.83 8.40
CA TRP A 2 -4.82 -7.44 8.03
C TRP A 2 -4.74 -6.08 7.35
N THR A 3 -5.68 -5.77 6.46
CA THR A 3 -5.76 -4.50 5.74
C THR A 3 -6.02 -3.36 6.73
N VAL A 4 -7.02 -3.51 7.58
CA VAL A 4 -7.41 -2.51 8.58
C VAL A 4 -6.27 -2.22 9.57
N LYS A 5 -5.48 -3.27 9.93
CA LYS A 5 -4.30 -3.08 10.79
C LYS A 5 -3.23 -2.25 10.07
N GLY A 6 -3.04 -2.52 8.77
CA GLY A 6 -2.15 -1.72 7.94
C GLY A 6 -2.55 -0.24 7.94
N THR A 7 -3.82 0.03 7.66
CA THR A 7 -4.38 1.39 7.66
C THR A 7 -4.10 2.11 8.99
N LEU A 8 -4.35 1.43 10.12
CA LEU A 8 -4.12 2.02 11.46
C LEU A 8 -2.65 2.40 11.67
N VAL A 9 -1.73 1.50 11.31
CA VAL A 9 -0.28 1.73 11.50
C VAL A 9 0.22 2.85 10.57
N HIS A 10 -0.21 2.83 9.28
CA HIS A 10 0.14 3.88 8.31
C HIS A 10 -0.35 5.24 8.82
N SER A 11 -1.61 5.31 9.30
CA SER A 11 -2.16 6.56 9.84
C SER A 11 -1.37 7.09 11.04
N ALA A 12 -0.89 6.21 11.92
CA ALA A 12 -0.07 6.62 13.07
C ALA A 12 1.27 7.21 12.60
N LEU A 13 1.94 6.55 11.64
CA LEU A 13 3.23 7.03 11.13
C LEU A 13 3.06 8.30 10.28
N GLU A 14 2.01 8.37 9.46
CA GLU A 14 1.63 9.58 8.72
C GLU A 14 1.52 10.78 9.68
N ARG A 15 0.71 10.63 10.74
CA ARG A 15 0.48 11.67 11.74
C ARG A 15 1.76 12.05 12.47
N LEU A 16 2.64 11.08 12.76
CA LEU A 16 3.94 11.37 13.39
C LEU A 16 4.75 12.35 12.54
N PHE A 17 4.82 12.12 11.22
CA PHE A 17 5.59 13.00 10.33
C PHE A 17 4.86 14.30 10.00
N TRP A 18 3.54 14.28 10.01
CA TRP A 18 2.71 15.41 9.62
C TRP A 18 2.53 16.42 10.75
N ARG A 19 2.37 15.93 11.99
CA ARG A 19 2.03 16.77 13.16
C ARG A 19 3.21 17.15 14.04
N HIS A 20 4.32 16.39 13.97
CA HIS A 20 5.44 16.57 14.87
C HIS A 20 6.67 17.12 14.15
N GLN A 21 7.29 18.15 14.73
CA GLN A 21 8.56 18.66 14.22
C GLN A 21 9.65 17.60 14.43
N ARG A 22 10.73 17.72 13.66
CA ARG A 22 11.81 16.73 13.61
C ARG A 22 12.26 16.25 15.01
N GLY A 23 12.50 17.20 15.93
CA GLY A 23 12.98 16.88 17.28
C GLY A 23 11.94 16.26 18.22
N GLU A 24 10.67 16.18 17.78
CA GLU A 24 9.56 15.66 18.59
C GLU A 24 9.11 14.27 18.15
N ARG A 25 9.68 13.74 17.06
CA ARG A 25 9.27 12.45 16.47
C ARG A 25 9.79 11.27 17.26
N SER A 26 9.27 11.09 18.47
CA SER A 26 9.65 10.01 19.37
C SER A 26 8.70 8.82 19.29
N GLN A 27 9.12 7.68 19.80
CA GLN A 27 8.25 6.50 19.93
C GLN A 27 7.00 6.83 20.76
N ALA A 28 7.16 7.63 21.83
CA ALA A 28 6.03 8.05 22.66
C ALA A 28 5.03 8.87 21.83
N ALA A 29 5.52 9.82 21.02
CA ALA A 29 4.67 10.62 20.12
C ALA A 29 3.93 9.71 19.13
N ALA A 30 4.62 8.74 18.53
CA ALA A 30 4.00 7.82 17.57
C ALA A 30 2.89 6.98 18.24
N LEU A 31 3.07 6.57 19.48
CA LEU A 31 2.03 5.81 20.21
C LEU A 31 0.83 6.70 20.56
N VAL A 32 1.04 7.99 20.83
CA VAL A 32 -0.06 8.96 20.99
C VAL A 32 -0.85 9.08 19.69
N GLU A 33 -0.13 9.18 18.56
CA GLU A 33 -0.79 9.25 17.23
C GLU A 33 -1.53 7.95 16.90
N LEU A 34 -0.98 6.80 17.32
CA LEU A 34 -1.66 5.52 17.14
C LEU A 34 -2.98 5.48 17.94
N ALA A 35 -2.96 5.98 19.18
CA ALA A 35 -4.18 6.06 20.00
C ALA A 35 -5.23 6.97 19.33
N SER A 36 -4.78 8.13 18.82
CA SER A 36 -5.67 9.04 18.07
C SER A 36 -6.23 8.38 16.80
N ALA A 37 -5.41 7.65 16.07
CA ALA A 37 -5.84 6.92 14.86
C ALA A 37 -6.83 5.80 15.22
N TRP A 38 -6.61 5.13 16.36
CA TRP A 38 -7.49 4.09 16.87
C TRP A 38 -8.89 4.64 17.16
N ASP A 39 -8.97 5.81 17.82
CA ASP A 39 -10.27 6.45 18.13
C ASP A 39 -11.08 6.72 16.85
N HIS A 40 -10.39 7.12 15.76
CA HIS A 40 -11.04 7.33 14.47
C HIS A 40 -11.47 6.01 13.82
N LEU A 41 -10.61 5.00 13.91
CA LEU A 41 -10.86 3.69 13.29
C LEU A 41 -12.13 3.03 13.88
N GLN A 42 -12.39 3.22 15.17
CA GLN A 42 -13.51 2.55 15.85
C GLN A 42 -14.89 2.92 15.27
N VAL A 43 -14.99 4.05 14.56
CA VAL A 43 -16.24 4.49 13.94
C VAL A 43 -16.27 4.23 12.43
N ASP A 44 -15.26 3.57 11.93
CA ASP A 44 -15.13 3.27 10.51
C ASP A 44 -15.88 1.97 10.15
N UNK A 45 -16.37 1.93 9.12
CA UNK A 45 -17.05 0.91 8.62
C UNK A 45 -16.38 -0.32 8.49
N GLU A 46 -15.21 -0.23 7.90
CA GLU A 46 -14.36 -1.41 7.76
C GLU A 46 -14.04 -2.07 9.11
N TRP A 47 -13.84 -1.28 10.15
CA TRP A 47 -13.59 -1.79 11.49
C TRP A 47 -14.83 -2.48 12.07
N ILE A 48 -15.98 -1.83 11.95
CA ILE A 48 -17.25 -2.34 12.48
C ILE A 48 -17.59 -3.70 11.85
N GLU A 49 -17.36 -3.84 10.55
CA GLU A 49 -17.60 -5.09 9.80
C GLU A 49 -16.73 -6.26 10.26
N LEU A 50 -15.60 -5.98 10.92
CA LEU A 50 -14.76 -7.06 11.44
C LEU A 50 -15.44 -7.80 12.60
N ALA A 51 -16.38 -7.15 13.29
CA ALA A 51 -17.17 -7.72 14.38
C ALA A 51 -16.30 -8.46 15.43
N LEU A 52 -15.16 -7.87 15.78
CA LEU A 52 -14.19 -8.49 16.71
C LEU A 52 -14.74 -8.49 18.13
N SER A 53 -14.43 -9.55 18.89
CA SER A 53 -14.68 -9.55 20.33
C SER A 53 -13.80 -8.50 21.03
N PRO A 54 -14.16 -8.03 22.24
CA PRO A 54 -13.29 -7.07 22.96
C PRO A 54 -11.86 -7.57 23.12
N GLY A 55 -11.65 -8.86 23.42
CA GLY A 55 -10.31 -9.43 23.57
C GLY A 55 -9.53 -9.47 22.25
N ASP A 56 -10.22 -9.73 21.13
CA ASP A 56 -9.57 -9.69 19.81
C ASP A 56 -9.23 -8.26 19.40
N ALA A 57 -10.09 -7.28 19.76
CA ALA A 57 -9.84 -5.87 19.53
C ALA A 57 -8.60 -5.39 20.32
N ASP A 58 -8.48 -5.81 21.59
CA ASP A 58 -7.30 -5.50 22.42
C ASP A 58 -6.03 -6.12 21.80
N SER A 59 -6.13 -7.37 21.34
CA SER A 59 -5.00 -8.05 20.67
C SER A 59 -4.59 -7.33 19.38
N PHE A 60 -5.58 -6.92 18.59
CA PHE A 60 -5.36 -6.16 17.34
C PHE A 60 -4.60 -4.85 17.62
N ARG A 61 -5.04 -4.11 18.67
CA ARG A 61 -4.41 -2.85 19.09
C ARG A 61 -2.98 -3.10 19.58
N GLY A 62 -2.77 -4.13 20.41
CA GLY A 62 -1.42 -4.50 20.90
C GLY A 62 -0.46 -4.86 19.77
N ASP A 63 -0.97 -5.57 18.74
CA ASP A 63 -0.19 -5.87 17.53
C ASP A 63 0.20 -4.58 16.80
N ALA A 64 -0.74 -3.63 16.63
CA ALA A 64 -0.46 -2.35 15.95
C ALA A 64 0.59 -1.54 16.74
N GLU A 65 0.49 -1.52 18.09
CA GLU A 65 1.51 -0.87 18.94
C GLU A 65 2.89 -1.50 18.71
N THR A 66 2.94 -2.83 18.62
CA THR A 66 4.20 -3.54 18.36
C THR A 66 4.81 -3.13 17.01
N LEU A 67 3.98 -3.02 15.96
CA LEU A 67 4.44 -2.60 14.63
C LEU A 67 5.00 -1.17 14.67
N VAL A 68 4.32 -0.25 15.37
CA VAL A 68 4.79 1.13 15.53
C VAL A 68 6.12 1.17 16.31
N LYS A 69 6.23 0.40 17.41
CA LYS A 69 7.50 0.30 18.17
C LYS A 69 8.63 -0.25 17.30
N ASN A 70 8.34 -1.23 16.46
CA ASN A 70 9.31 -1.85 15.57
C ASN A 70 9.84 -0.87 14.51
N TYR A 71 9.05 0.12 14.10
CA TYR A 71 9.51 1.17 13.20
C TYR A 71 10.78 1.86 13.74
N PHE A 72 10.82 2.15 15.06
CA PHE A 72 11.97 2.81 15.71
C PHE A 72 13.22 1.92 15.84
N ARG A 73 13.09 0.63 15.48
CA ARG A 73 14.23 -0.29 15.37
C ARG A 73 14.84 -0.26 13.96
N ILE A 74 14.11 0.32 13.01
CA ILE A 74 14.52 0.38 11.59
C ILE A 74 15.22 1.70 11.28
N GLU A 75 14.65 2.81 11.74
CA GLU A 75 15.21 4.15 11.48
C GLU A 75 14.88 5.11 12.63
N ASP A 76 15.70 6.15 12.75
CA ASP A 76 15.42 7.26 13.67
C ASP A 76 14.70 8.37 12.88
N PRO A 77 13.45 8.68 13.21
CA PRO A 77 12.75 9.75 12.50
C PRO A 77 13.38 11.14 12.61
N UNK A 78 14.18 11.26 13.38
CA UNK A 78 14.89 12.32 13.53
C UNK A 78 15.77 12.58 12.46
N ASP A 79 16.30 11.59 11.95
CA ASP A 79 17.25 11.74 10.81
C ASP A 79 16.55 11.87 9.44
N VAL A 80 15.24 11.66 9.40
CA VAL A 80 14.45 11.65 8.17
C VAL A 80 14.07 13.09 7.77
N THR A 81 14.24 13.40 6.45
CA THR A 81 13.81 14.68 5.87
C THR A 81 12.67 14.42 4.88
N PRO A 82 11.42 14.29 5.34
CA PRO A 82 10.30 14.05 4.44
C PRO A 82 9.97 15.33 3.67
N VAL A 83 9.69 15.17 2.37
CA VAL A 83 9.18 16.25 1.50
C VAL A 83 7.75 15.96 1.05
N GLY A 84 7.23 14.78 1.39
CA GLY A 84 5.84 14.43 1.14
C GLY A 84 5.40 13.25 1.98
N ILE A 85 4.16 13.30 2.47
CA ILE A 85 3.53 12.24 3.26
C ILE A 85 2.19 11.94 2.58
N GLU A 86 1.89 10.66 2.34
CA GLU A 86 0.69 10.21 1.63
C GLU A 86 0.54 10.96 0.28
N VAL A 87 1.65 11.00 -0.47
CA VAL A 87 1.72 11.79 -1.72
C VAL A 87 1.00 11.06 -2.84
N THR A 88 -0.08 11.64 -3.32
CA THR A 88 -0.77 11.13 -4.51
C THR A 88 -0.06 11.67 -5.76
N LEU A 89 0.44 10.77 -6.59
CA LEU A 89 0.99 11.11 -7.91
C LEU A 89 0.12 10.47 -8.98
N GLU A 90 -0.12 11.21 -10.06
CA GLU A 90 -0.91 10.75 -11.19
C GLU A 90 -0.21 11.11 -12.49
N ALA A 91 0.00 10.15 -13.37
CA ALA A 91 0.67 10.31 -14.66
C ALA A 91 -0.18 9.73 -15.79
N ARG A 92 -0.05 10.30 -16.99
CA ARG A 92 -0.61 9.72 -18.21
C ARG A 92 0.50 9.02 -18.98
N LEU A 93 0.31 7.73 -19.26
CA LEU A 93 1.21 6.91 -20.06
C LEU A 93 0.42 6.47 -21.31
N GLY A 94 0.46 7.29 -22.37
CA GLY A 94 -0.45 7.11 -23.50
C GLY A 94 -1.90 7.35 -23.02
N ASP A 95 -2.77 6.38 -23.23
CA ASP A 95 -4.17 6.48 -22.80
C ASP A 95 -4.38 6.01 -21.35
N LEU A 96 -3.39 5.33 -20.77
CA LEU A 96 -3.47 4.89 -19.38
C LEU A 96 -3.30 6.07 -18.41
N ARG A 97 -4.23 6.18 -17.46
CA ARG A 97 -4.12 7.08 -16.32
C ARG A 97 -3.65 6.24 -15.13
N LEU A 98 -2.41 6.49 -14.70
CA LEU A 98 -1.76 5.73 -13.64
C LEU A 98 -1.70 6.59 -12.38
N ARG A 99 -2.24 6.08 -11.26
CA ARG A 99 -2.25 6.77 -9.98
C ARG A 99 -1.61 5.91 -8.92
N GLY A 100 -0.82 6.52 -8.05
CA GLY A 100 -0.26 5.86 -6.87
C GLY A 100 -0.20 6.81 -5.69
N ILE A 101 -0.23 6.25 -4.51
CA ILE A 101 -0.06 6.99 -3.25
C ILE A 101 1.22 6.47 -2.60
N ILE A 102 2.15 7.38 -2.33
CA ILE A 102 3.45 7.08 -1.71
C ILE A 102 3.33 7.42 -0.23
N ASP A 103 3.55 6.44 0.65
CA ASP A 103 3.43 6.64 2.10
C ASP A 103 4.31 7.81 2.57
N ARG A 104 5.59 7.83 2.12
CA ARG A 104 6.51 8.91 2.48
C ARG A 104 7.54 9.10 1.37
N LEU A 105 7.81 10.36 1.02
CA LEU A 105 8.83 10.76 0.06
C LEU A 105 9.87 11.59 0.80
N ASP A 106 11.11 11.14 0.82
CA ASP A 106 12.21 11.77 1.57
C ASP A 106 13.25 12.39 0.65
N LEU A 107 14.07 13.29 1.21
CA LEU A 107 15.32 13.74 0.60
C LEU A 107 16.52 13.20 1.38
N THR A 108 17.52 12.73 0.65
CA THR A 108 18.85 12.46 1.21
C THR A 108 19.55 13.79 1.53
N PRO A 109 20.64 13.79 2.31
CA PRO A 109 21.45 15.00 2.49
C PRO A 109 21.93 15.64 1.20
N ASP A 110 22.11 14.85 0.13
CA ASP A 110 22.52 15.34 -1.19
C ASP A 110 21.34 15.86 -2.02
N GLY A 111 20.13 15.78 -1.49
CA GLY A 111 18.92 16.27 -2.13
C GLY A 111 18.25 15.27 -3.08
N ASP A 112 18.66 14.00 -3.06
CA ASP A 112 18.05 12.98 -3.91
C ASP A 112 16.75 12.43 -3.28
N LEU A 113 15.79 12.04 -4.13
CA LEU A 113 14.52 11.48 -3.68
C LEU A 113 14.67 10.02 -3.26
N VAL A 114 14.00 9.67 -2.15
CA VAL A 114 13.83 8.29 -1.68
C VAL A 114 12.34 8.04 -1.44
N VAL A 115 11.81 6.99 -2.07
CA VAL A 115 10.43 6.54 -1.83
C VAL A 115 10.45 5.57 -0.65
N VAL A 116 9.57 5.75 0.31
CA VAL A 116 9.42 4.84 1.47
C VAL A 116 7.98 4.33 1.52
N ASP A 117 7.86 3.01 1.73
CA ASP A 117 6.57 2.32 1.82
C ASP A 117 6.61 1.39 3.04
N TYR A 118 5.62 1.52 3.92
CA TYR A 118 5.52 0.72 5.15
C TYR A 118 4.79 -0.60 4.89
N LYS A 119 5.34 -1.69 5.40
CA LYS A 119 4.75 -3.03 5.25
C LYS A 119 4.48 -3.65 6.62
N THR A 120 3.21 -3.86 6.94
CA THR A 120 2.77 -4.44 8.21
C THR A 120 2.70 -5.96 8.18
N GLY A 121 2.81 -6.57 7.00
CA GLY A 121 2.88 -8.02 6.81
C GLY A 121 4.29 -8.56 6.99
N ARG A 122 4.43 -9.88 6.89
CA ARG A 122 5.74 -10.54 6.95
C ARG A 122 6.63 -10.09 5.79
N ALA A 123 7.91 -9.95 6.08
CA ALA A 123 8.90 -9.73 5.03
C ALA A 123 8.94 -10.96 4.10
N PRO A 124 9.10 -10.80 2.80
CA PRO A 124 9.26 -11.94 1.90
C PRO A 124 10.58 -12.64 2.19
N SER A 125 10.65 -13.94 1.90
CA SER A 125 11.95 -14.61 1.94
C SER A 125 12.83 -14.06 0.81
N PRO A 126 14.16 -14.17 0.92
CA PRO A 126 15.08 -13.65 -0.10
C PRO A 126 14.73 -14.08 -1.53
N ALA A 127 14.19 -15.28 -1.71
CA ALA A 127 13.77 -15.78 -3.02
C ALA A 127 12.64 -14.97 -3.66
N PHE A 128 11.86 -14.24 -2.85
CA PHE A 128 10.69 -13.49 -3.33
C PHE A 128 10.85 -11.96 -3.22
N GLU A 129 11.98 -11.47 -2.69
CA GLU A 129 12.22 -10.02 -2.55
C GLU A 129 12.10 -9.29 -3.89
N GLN A 130 12.72 -9.83 -4.93
CA GLN A 130 12.70 -9.21 -6.26
C GLN A 130 11.27 -9.04 -6.79
N SER A 131 10.39 -10.02 -6.56
CA SER A 131 9.02 -9.94 -7.05
C SER A 131 8.23 -8.84 -6.32
N LYS A 132 8.52 -8.59 -5.04
CA LYS A 132 7.88 -7.51 -4.28
C LYS A 132 8.40 -6.15 -4.71
N LEU A 133 9.70 -6.05 -5.00
CA LEU A 133 10.31 -4.81 -5.46
C LEU A 133 9.75 -4.37 -6.82
N VAL A 134 9.40 -5.31 -7.71
CA VAL A 134 8.81 -4.97 -9.00
C VAL A 134 7.52 -4.14 -8.83
N GLY A 135 6.68 -4.51 -7.87
CA GLY A 135 5.42 -3.79 -7.62
C GLY A 135 5.64 -2.34 -7.21
N VAL A 136 6.63 -2.09 -6.36
CA VAL A 136 6.87 -0.74 -5.82
C VAL A 136 7.72 0.14 -6.73
N GLN A 137 8.36 -0.42 -7.75
CA GLN A 137 9.06 0.37 -8.76
C GLN A 137 8.11 1.28 -9.56
N ILE A 138 6.81 1.00 -9.52
CA ILE A 138 5.80 1.86 -10.11
C ILE A 138 5.80 3.26 -9.45
N TYR A 139 6.13 3.34 -8.16
CA TYR A 139 6.26 4.64 -7.47
C TYR A 139 7.46 5.44 -8.01
N ALA A 140 8.56 4.75 -8.31
CA ALA A 140 9.73 5.42 -8.91
C ALA A 140 9.40 5.93 -10.33
N LEU A 141 8.62 5.15 -11.08
CA LEU A 141 8.13 5.58 -12.40
C LEU A 141 7.25 6.83 -12.26
N LEU A 142 6.31 6.84 -11.31
CA LEU A 142 5.45 7.99 -11.05
C LEU A 142 6.25 9.23 -10.66
N CYS A 143 7.27 9.08 -9.79
CA CYS A 143 8.17 10.20 -9.44
C CYS A 143 8.85 10.76 -10.69
N GLN A 144 9.36 9.90 -11.55
CA GLN A 144 10.03 10.34 -12.78
C GLN A 144 9.05 11.04 -13.74
N GLU A 145 7.85 10.49 -13.93
CA GLU A 145 6.86 11.04 -14.88
C GLU A 145 6.25 12.37 -14.38
N VAL A 146 6.01 12.49 -13.07
CA VAL A 146 5.29 13.64 -12.50
C VAL A 146 6.26 14.72 -11.98
N LEU A 147 7.33 14.31 -11.28
CA LEU A 147 8.26 15.24 -10.64
C LEU A 147 9.49 15.51 -11.51
N GLY A 148 9.67 14.76 -12.60
CA GLY A 148 10.86 14.86 -13.45
C GLY A 148 12.13 14.35 -12.76
N ARG A 149 11.98 13.59 -11.66
CA ARG A 149 13.10 13.15 -10.84
C ARG A 149 12.98 11.67 -10.52
N ARG A 150 14.01 10.90 -10.88
CA ARG A 150 14.09 9.48 -10.53
C ARG A 150 14.59 9.37 -9.09
N PRO A 151 13.87 8.65 -8.20
CA PRO A 151 14.38 8.39 -6.85
C PRO A 151 15.67 7.55 -6.91
N VAL A 152 16.61 7.80 -6.01
CA VAL A 152 17.83 6.98 -5.90
C VAL A 152 17.51 5.64 -5.24
N ALA A 153 16.43 5.57 -4.45
CA ALA A 153 16.03 4.33 -3.77
C ALA A 153 14.52 4.28 -3.57
N VAL A 154 14.01 3.05 -3.54
CA VAL A 154 12.68 2.71 -3.02
C VAL A 154 12.92 1.75 -1.85
N ARG A 155 12.45 2.11 -0.68
CA ARG A 155 12.66 1.36 0.57
C ARG A 155 11.33 0.80 1.09
N LEU A 156 11.29 -0.52 1.31
CA LEU A 156 10.16 -1.19 1.95
C LEU A 156 10.55 -1.43 3.41
N LEU A 157 9.88 -0.76 4.32
CA LEU A 157 10.12 -0.90 5.76
C LEU A 157 9.15 -1.94 6.32
N HIS A 158 9.64 -3.16 6.55
CA HIS A 158 8.86 -4.27 7.11
C HIS A 158 8.82 -4.15 8.62
N LEU A 159 7.65 -3.79 9.16
CA LEU A 159 7.48 -3.48 10.58
C LEU A 159 7.27 -4.73 11.45
N LYS A 160 6.76 -5.81 10.87
CA LYS A 160 6.49 -7.05 11.63
C LYS A 160 7.79 -7.73 12.05
N GLU A 161 8.74 -7.80 11.14
CA GLU A 161 10.10 -8.33 11.35
C GLU A 161 11.03 -7.20 10.94
N PRO A 162 11.44 -6.32 11.89
CA PRO A 162 12.10 -5.06 11.55
C PRO A 162 13.25 -5.23 10.56
N THR A 163 12.99 -4.93 9.30
CA THR A 163 13.99 -5.05 8.23
C THR A 163 13.64 -4.09 7.09
N VAL A 164 14.64 -3.75 6.30
CA VAL A 164 14.48 -2.87 5.12
C VAL A 164 14.90 -3.63 3.87
N ILE A 165 14.04 -3.59 2.87
CA ILE A 165 14.38 -4.06 1.54
C ILE A 165 14.49 -2.82 0.65
N THR A 166 15.62 -2.66 -0.03
CA THR A 166 15.89 -1.48 -0.85
C THR A 166 16.07 -1.85 -2.32
N ALA A 167 15.42 -1.12 -3.21
CA ALA A 167 15.67 -1.17 -4.64
C ALA A 167 16.28 0.17 -5.09
N GLU A 168 17.22 0.10 -6.04
CA GLU A 168 17.80 1.27 -6.70
C GLU A 168 17.27 1.30 -8.14
N PRO A 169 16.25 2.10 -8.43
CA PRO A 169 15.62 2.09 -9.76
C PRO A 169 16.52 2.76 -10.81
N SER A 170 17.09 1.95 -11.70
CA SER A 170 17.86 2.46 -12.84
C SER A 170 16.92 2.90 -13.95
N GLU A 171 17.43 3.69 -14.90
CA GLU A 171 16.67 4.08 -16.10
C GLU A 171 16.16 2.86 -16.86
N GLN A 172 16.99 1.82 -16.96
CA GLN A 172 16.60 0.58 -17.65
C GLN A 172 15.42 -0.09 -16.94
N VAL A 173 15.46 -0.14 -15.60
CA VAL A 173 14.38 -0.70 -14.78
C VAL A 173 13.07 0.10 -15.00
N LEU A 174 13.15 1.45 -15.00
CA LEU A 174 11.95 2.27 -15.20
C LEU A 174 11.41 2.16 -16.62
N ARG A 175 12.27 2.06 -17.63
CA ARG A 175 11.80 1.80 -19.01
C ARG A 175 11.06 0.45 -19.09
N GLY A 176 11.62 -0.59 -18.49
CA GLY A 176 10.99 -1.91 -18.42
C GLY A 176 9.67 -1.87 -17.68
N GLN A 177 9.62 -1.17 -16.55
CA GLN A 177 8.38 -1.03 -15.76
C GLN A 177 7.31 -0.30 -16.58
N ARG A 178 7.68 0.79 -17.29
CA ARG A 178 6.76 1.52 -18.16
C ARG A 178 6.18 0.61 -19.24
N GLN A 179 7.03 -0.15 -19.94
CA GLN A 179 6.61 -1.08 -20.99
C GLN A 179 5.66 -2.15 -20.44
N LYS A 180 6.01 -2.73 -19.29
CA LYS A 180 5.19 -3.77 -18.64
C LYS A 180 3.82 -3.20 -18.25
N THR A 181 3.79 -2.00 -17.68
CA THR A 181 2.54 -1.33 -17.26
C THR A 181 1.63 -1.11 -18.47
N LEU A 182 2.18 -0.60 -19.58
CA LEU A 182 1.42 -0.37 -20.81
C LEU A 182 0.93 -1.71 -21.42
N ALA A 183 1.76 -2.75 -21.40
CA ALA A 183 1.36 -4.07 -21.93
C ALA A 183 0.20 -4.66 -21.11
N VAL A 184 0.23 -4.53 -19.78
CA VAL A 184 -0.86 -4.95 -18.90
C VAL A 184 -2.14 -4.16 -19.24
N TRP A 185 -2.00 -2.83 -19.38
CA TRP A 185 -3.14 -1.96 -19.73
C TRP A 185 -3.77 -2.38 -21.06
N SER A 186 -2.96 -2.58 -22.10
CA SER A 186 -3.46 -3.03 -23.41
C SER A 186 -4.16 -4.39 -23.32
N ALA A 187 -3.68 -5.30 -22.45
CA ALA A 187 -4.36 -6.58 -22.23
C ALA A 187 -5.71 -6.37 -21.54
N ILE A 188 -5.80 -5.43 -20.61
CA ILE A 188 -7.08 -5.08 -19.95
C ILE A 188 -8.07 -4.51 -20.99
N GLU A 189 -7.61 -3.56 -21.82
CA GLU A 189 -8.45 -2.94 -22.87
C GLU A 189 -9.04 -4.04 -23.80
N ARG A 190 -8.20 -4.96 -24.27
CA ARG A 190 -8.66 -6.05 -25.13
C ARG A 190 -9.67 -6.96 -24.40
N ALA A 191 -9.45 -7.25 -23.12
CA ALA A 191 -10.38 -8.05 -22.34
C ALA A 191 -11.73 -7.34 -22.19
N CYS A 192 -11.71 -6.01 -21.98
CA CYS A 192 -12.92 -5.20 -21.88
C CYS A 192 -13.68 -5.17 -23.22
N GLU A 193 -12.96 -4.97 -24.35
CA GLU A 193 -13.55 -4.94 -25.68
C GLU A 193 -14.20 -6.29 -26.06
N ALA A 194 -13.55 -7.39 -25.66
CA ALA A 194 -14.03 -8.74 -25.95
C ALA A 194 -15.02 -9.27 -24.90
N GLU A 195 -15.22 -8.54 -23.81
CA GLU A 195 -15.98 -8.99 -22.62
C GLU A 195 -15.50 -10.36 -22.12
N ASP A 196 -14.17 -10.63 -22.23
CA ASP A 196 -13.56 -11.93 -21.90
C ASP A 196 -12.64 -11.78 -20.67
N PHE A 197 -13.17 -12.09 -19.49
CA PHE A 197 -12.48 -12.01 -18.21
C PHE A 197 -12.29 -13.42 -17.62
N ARG A 198 -11.29 -14.14 -18.12
CA ARG A 198 -11.05 -15.55 -17.73
C ARG A 198 -10.47 -15.61 -16.31
N PRO A 199 -11.13 -16.32 -15.40
CA PRO A 199 -10.61 -16.43 -14.03
C PRO A 199 -9.35 -17.31 -14.00
N LYS A 200 -8.37 -16.91 -13.21
CA LYS A 200 -7.15 -17.67 -12.96
C LYS A 200 -7.12 -18.08 -11.48
N THR A 201 -7.28 -19.37 -11.23
CA THR A 201 -7.31 -19.88 -9.86
C THR A 201 -5.94 -19.78 -9.17
N SER A 202 -5.96 -19.50 -7.87
CA SER A 202 -4.77 -19.40 -7.03
C SER A 202 -5.17 -19.64 -5.57
N PRO A 203 -4.20 -19.79 -4.65
CA PRO A 203 -4.52 -19.88 -3.21
C PRO A 203 -5.32 -18.69 -2.68
N LEU A 204 -5.23 -17.52 -3.34
CA LEU A 204 -5.98 -16.33 -2.94
C LEU A 204 -7.49 -16.49 -3.16
N CYS A 205 -7.91 -17.42 -4.00
CA CYS A 205 -9.34 -17.69 -4.22
C CYS A 205 -10.07 -18.11 -2.94
N ASN A 206 -9.34 -18.69 -1.97
CA ASN A 206 -9.92 -19.05 -0.67
C ASN A 206 -10.37 -17.84 0.16
N TYR A 207 -9.90 -16.66 -0.20
CA TYR A 207 -10.23 -15.38 0.47
C TYR A 207 -11.08 -14.46 -0.42
N CYS A 208 -11.47 -14.96 -1.60
CA CYS A 208 -12.18 -14.15 -2.60
C CYS A 208 -13.67 -14.06 -2.25
N ARG A 209 -14.16 -12.85 -2.00
CA ARG A 209 -15.59 -12.63 -1.70
C ARG A 209 -16.51 -12.94 -2.90
N PHE A 210 -15.94 -13.04 -4.09
CA PHE A 210 -16.68 -13.32 -5.32
C PHE A 210 -16.61 -14.79 -5.75
N GLN A 211 -16.04 -15.68 -4.91
CA GLN A 211 -15.83 -17.09 -5.26
C GLN A 211 -17.16 -17.79 -5.64
N THR A 212 -18.24 -17.46 -4.94
CA THR A 212 -19.57 -18.04 -5.18
C THR A 212 -20.08 -17.77 -6.61
N PHE A 213 -19.70 -16.62 -7.17
CA PHE A 213 -20.13 -16.20 -8.51
C PHE A 213 -19.13 -16.58 -9.61
N CYS A 214 -17.96 -17.13 -9.21
CA CYS A 214 -16.85 -17.33 -10.14
C CYS A 214 -17.03 -18.62 -10.96
N PRO A 215 -16.96 -18.54 -12.31
CA PRO A 215 -17.11 -19.73 -13.16
C PRO A 215 -16.09 -20.85 -12.87
N ALA A 216 -14.90 -20.49 -12.38
CA ALA A 216 -13.88 -21.49 -12.01
C ALA A 216 -14.31 -22.37 -10.82
N PHE A 217 -15.35 -21.97 -10.09
CA PHE A 217 -15.90 -22.69 -8.94
C PHE A 217 -17.37 -23.05 -9.18
N GLY A 218 -17.84 -23.00 -10.44
CA GLY A 218 -19.19 -23.38 -10.81
C GLY A 218 -20.25 -22.30 -10.61
N GLY A 219 -19.82 -21.07 -10.26
CA GLY A 219 -20.73 -19.94 -10.08
C GLY A 219 -21.08 -19.25 -11.40
N ASN A 220 -22.09 -18.40 -11.35
CA ASN A 220 -22.52 -17.59 -12.48
C ASN A 220 -22.29 -16.10 -12.16
N PRO A 221 -21.46 -15.39 -12.96
CA PRO A 221 -21.21 -13.96 -12.74
C PRO A 221 -22.48 -13.09 -12.78
N ASP A 222 -23.48 -13.50 -13.56
CA ASP A 222 -24.72 -12.74 -13.67
C ASP A 222 -25.47 -12.64 -12.33
N ASP A 223 -25.27 -13.61 -11.45
CA ASP A 223 -25.89 -13.61 -10.12
C ASP A 223 -25.27 -12.53 -9.19
N ALA A 224 -24.10 -11.99 -9.56
CA ALA A 224 -23.42 -10.94 -8.82
C ALA A 224 -23.91 -9.52 -9.22
N ALA A 225 -24.61 -9.39 -10.35
CA ALA A 225 -24.99 -8.08 -10.89
C ALA A 225 -25.76 -7.19 -9.91
N PRO A 226 -26.74 -7.70 -9.13
CA PRO A 226 -27.42 -6.87 -8.14
C PRO A 226 -26.50 -6.29 -7.06
N SER A 227 -25.51 -7.09 -6.64
CA SER A 227 -24.52 -6.68 -5.63
C SER A 227 -23.62 -5.55 -6.16
N PHE A 228 -23.21 -5.62 -7.43
CA PHE A 228 -22.42 -4.56 -8.07
C PHE A 228 -23.23 -3.28 -8.26
N ALA A 229 -24.49 -3.38 -8.60
CA ALA A 229 -25.38 -2.23 -8.73
C ALA A 229 -25.52 -1.48 -7.40
N ALA A 230 -25.62 -2.22 -6.29
CA ALA A 230 -25.69 -1.64 -4.95
C ALA A 230 -24.38 -0.90 -4.60
N LEU A 231 -23.23 -1.52 -4.85
CA LEU A 231 -21.91 -0.92 -4.60
C LEU A 231 -21.70 0.36 -5.42
N ALA A 232 -22.12 0.36 -6.68
CA ALA A 232 -22.03 1.53 -7.55
C ALA A 232 -22.90 2.68 -7.03
N ALA A 233 -24.07 2.36 -6.49
CA ALA A 233 -24.99 3.35 -5.91
C ALA A 233 -24.43 3.97 -4.63
N GLU A 234 -23.56 3.24 -3.90
CA GLU A 234 -22.90 3.71 -2.68
C GLU A 234 -21.61 4.51 -2.96
N GLY A 235 -21.23 4.66 -4.22
CA GLY A 235 -20.05 5.44 -4.62
C GLY A 235 -18.71 4.75 -4.34
N VAL A 236 -18.72 3.43 -4.23
CA VAL A 236 -17.54 2.62 -3.91
C VAL A 236 -16.91 2.00 -5.16
N ALA A 237 -17.39 2.37 -6.35
CA ALA A 237 -16.88 1.86 -7.63
C ALA A 237 -15.86 2.82 -8.26
#